data_772e2c4a2eb3ec88a1e33842d2359b04
#
_entry.id   772e2c4a2eb3ec88a1e33842d2359b04
#
_cell.length_a   1.000
_cell.length_b   1.000
_cell.length_c   1.000
_cell.angle_alpha   90.00
_cell.angle_beta   90.00
_cell.angle_gamma   90.00
#
_symmetry.space_group_name_H-M   'P 1'
#
loop_
_entity.id
_entity.type
_entity.pdbx_description
1 polymer ?
#
loop_
_entity_poly.entity_id
_entity_poly.type
_entity_poly.pdbx_seq_one_letter_code
_entity_poly.pdbx_strand_id
1 'polypeptide(L)'
;MEIKRDAYLEKLKIRKNNGMIKVITGIRRCGKSFLLFVLFKKYLLENGVDNEHIIEIALDGIENEELRDPKKCYQYIKGAMKDDQNYYLFLDEVQFMPRFEEVLNSLLRISNIDVYVTGSNSKFLSSDIVTEFRGRGDEIRICLLYTLTLPTNS
;
A
#
# COMPACT_ATOMS: atom_id res chain seq x y z
N MET A 1 8.26 -12.66 -16.14
CA MET A 1 7.41 -11.65 -15.52
C MET A 1 6.60 -12.20 -14.36
N GLU A 2 5.94 -13.31 -14.59
CA GLU A 2 5.16 -13.92 -13.52
C GLU A 2 6.00 -14.25 -12.30
N ILE A 3 7.20 -14.75 -12.54
CA ILE A 3 8.08 -15.12 -11.43
C ILE A 3 8.40 -13.92 -10.56
N LYS A 4 8.63 -12.76 -11.19
CA LYS A 4 8.94 -11.55 -10.41
C LYS A 4 7.75 -11.10 -9.59
N ARG A 5 6.56 -11.16 -10.16
CA ARG A 5 5.35 -10.78 -9.43
C ARG A 5 5.11 -11.73 -8.27
N ASP A 6 5.35 -13.02 -8.49
CA ASP A 6 5.19 -14.00 -7.42
C ASP A 6 6.15 -13.71 -6.27
N ALA A 7 7.37 -13.31 -6.57
CA ALA A 7 8.34 -13.00 -5.54
C ALA A 7 7.88 -11.81 -4.69
N TYR A 8 7.34 -10.78 -5.34
CA TYR A 8 6.85 -9.62 -4.60
C TYR A 8 5.60 -9.95 -3.80
N LEU A 9 4.74 -10.80 -4.37
CA LEU A 9 3.56 -11.24 -3.64
C LEU A 9 3.94 -12.00 -2.38
N GLU A 10 4.96 -12.84 -2.46
CA GLU A 10 5.43 -13.56 -1.29
C GLU A 10 5.95 -12.62 -0.22
N LYS A 11 6.60 -11.54 -0.63
CA LYS A 11 7.07 -10.55 0.33
C LYS A 11 5.91 -9.91 1.09
N LEU A 12 4.81 -9.66 0.41
CA LEU A 12 3.62 -9.12 1.08
C LEU A 12 3.00 -10.15 2.02
N LYS A 13 2.94 -11.40 1.59
CA LYS A 13 2.37 -12.46 2.43
C LYS A 13 3.13 -12.61 3.73
N ILE A 14 4.45 -12.59 3.64
CA ILE A 14 5.31 -12.77 4.82
C ILE A 14 5.13 -11.62 5.81
N ARG A 15 4.89 -10.43 5.28
CA ARG A 15 4.80 -9.22 6.12
C ARG A 15 3.39 -8.93 6.61
N LYS A 16 2.43 -9.75 6.22
CA LYS A 16 1.03 -9.53 6.59
C LYS A 16 0.88 -9.48 8.11
N ASN A 17 0.20 -8.45 8.59
CA ASN A 17 -0.09 -8.27 10.01
C ASN A 17 1.16 -8.19 10.91
N ASN A 18 2.25 -7.63 10.37
CA ASN A 18 3.47 -7.51 11.17
C ASN A 18 3.52 -6.22 12.00
N GLY A 19 2.45 -5.44 12.01
CA GLY A 19 2.38 -4.23 12.82
C GLY A 19 3.04 -3.01 12.19
N MET A 20 3.58 -3.15 11.01
CA MET A 20 4.24 -2.05 10.31
C MET A 20 3.46 -1.67 9.07
N ILE A 21 3.68 -0.44 8.62
CA ILE A 21 3.10 0.02 7.36
C ILE A 21 3.93 -0.54 6.23
N LYS A 22 3.30 -1.30 5.33
CA LYS A 22 4.00 -1.84 4.17
C LYS A 22 4.03 -0.79 3.07
N VAL A 23 5.21 -0.36 2.70
CA VAL A 23 5.43 0.72 1.75
C VAL A 23 5.95 0.12 0.45
N ILE A 24 5.12 0.15 -0.58
CA ILE A 24 5.48 -0.41 -1.88
C ILE A 24 5.93 0.73 -2.78
N THR A 25 7.19 0.74 -3.14
CA THR A 25 7.77 1.82 -3.94
C THR A 25 8.18 1.32 -5.31
N GLY A 26 8.27 2.25 -6.26
CA GLY A 26 8.66 1.93 -7.60
C GLY A 26 8.15 3.02 -8.53
N ILE A 27 8.68 3.03 -9.75
CA ILE A 27 8.25 4.03 -10.73
C ILE A 27 6.83 3.74 -11.18
N ARG A 28 6.19 4.76 -11.74
CA ARG A 28 4.82 4.60 -12.22
C ARG A 28 4.76 3.48 -13.25
N ARG A 29 3.68 2.73 -13.20
CA ARG A 29 3.39 1.65 -14.14
C ARG A 29 4.32 0.46 -14.03
N CYS A 30 5.01 0.32 -12.90
CA CYS A 30 5.84 -0.86 -12.70
C CYS A 30 5.08 -2.02 -12.06
N GLY A 31 3.76 -1.86 -11.85
CA GLY A 31 2.95 -2.95 -11.34
C GLY A 31 2.58 -2.89 -9.88
N LYS A 32 2.84 -1.77 -9.20
CA LYS A 32 2.53 -1.64 -7.78
C LYS A 32 1.05 -1.83 -7.50
N SER A 33 0.21 -1.15 -8.27
CA SER A 33 -1.23 -1.23 -8.07
C SER A 33 -1.76 -2.63 -8.37
N PHE A 34 -1.25 -3.24 -9.44
CA PHE A 34 -1.68 -4.58 -9.79
C PHE A 34 -1.30 -5.57 -8.71
N LEU A 35 -0.09 -5.45 -8.19
CA LEU A 35 0.37 -6.34 -7.12
C LEU A 35 -0.56 -6.25 -5.91
N LEU A 36 -0.94 -5.05 -5.53
CA LEU A 36 -1.71 -4.85 -4.32
C LEU A 36 -3.21 -5.10 -4.55
N PHE A 37 -3.78 -4.44 -5.56
CA PHE A 37 -5.22 -4.43 -5.76
C PHE A 37 -5.75 -5.68 -6.45
N VAL A 38 -4.90 -6.41 -7.13
CA VAL A 38 -5.33 -7.62 -7.81
C VAL A 38 -4.74 -8.86 -7.17
N LEU A 39 -3.42 -8.96 -7.13
CA LEU A 39 -2.78 -10.19 -6.67
C LEU A 39 -2.90 -10.40 -5.17
N PHE A 40 -2.58 -9.39 -4.38
CA PHE A 40 -2.64 -9.54 -2.93
C PHE A 40 -4.08 -9.60 -2.44
N LYS A 41 -4.97 -8.83 -3.05
CA LYS A 41 -6.38 -8.89 -2.71
C LYS A 41 -6.94 -10.28 -2.96
N LYS A 42 -6.59 -10.87 -4.10
CA LYS A 42 -7.06 -12.23 -4.40
C LYS A 42 -6.56 -13.21 -3.36
N TYR A 43 -5.30 -13.07 -2.96
CA TYR A 43 -4.74 -13.93 -1.92
C TYR A 43 -5.53 -13.80 -0.62
N LEU A 44 -5.85 -12.57 -0.21
CA LEU A 44 -6.60 -12.37 1.02
C LEU A 44 -7.98 -13.01 0.94
N LEU A 45 -8.67 -12.80 -0.18
CA LEU A 45 -10.00 -13.37 -0.34
C LEU A 45 -9.98 -14.88 -0.33
N GLU A 46 -8.94 -15.49 -0.90
CA GLU A 46 -8.82 -16.94 -0.93
C GLU A 46 -8.43 -17.51 0.44
N ASN A 47 -8.01 -16.66 1.35
CA ASN A 47 -7.58 -17.11 2.67
C ASN A 47 -8.49 -16.60 3.78
N GLY A 48 -9.76 -16.40 3.46
CA GLY A 48 -10.78 -16.19 4.47
C GLY A 48 -11.08 -14.74 4.81
N VAL A 49 -10.50 -13.78 4.11
CA VAL A 49 -10.80 -12.37 4.35
C VAL A 49 -11.99 -11.97 3.50
N ASP A 50 -13.01 -11.40 4.14
CA ASP A 50 -14.18 -10.94 3.40
C ASP A 50 -13.89 -9.63 2.68
N ASN A 51 -14.57 -9.40 1.57
CA ASN A 51 -14.37 -8.22 0.78
C ASN A 51 -14.61 -6.92 1.58
N GLU A 52 -15.57 -6.96 2.50
CA GLU A 52 -15.86 -5.76 3.31
C GLU A 52 -14.77 -5.45 4.33
N HIS A 53 -13.82 -6.34 4.51
CA HIS A 53 -12.69 -6.09 5.40
C HIS A 53 -11.45 -5.65 4.63
N ILE A 54 -11.62 -5.33 3.34
CA ILE A 54 -10.55 -4.79 2.52
C ILE A 54 -10.98 -3.40 2.06
N ILE A 55 -10.23 -2.37 2.49
CA ILE A 55 -10.55 -0.99 2.14
C ILE A 55 -9.54 -0.54 1.09
N GLU A 56 -10.04 -0.12 -0.07
CA GLU A 56 -9.18 0.27 -1.19
C GLU A 56 -9.42 1.72 -1.56
N ILE A 57 -8.36 2.51 -1.61
CA ILE A 57 -8.46 3.92 -1.97
C ILE A 57 -7.33 4.25 -2.95
N ALA A 58 -7.70 4.54 -4.20
CA ALA A 58 -6.75 4.99 -5.21
C ALA A 58 -6.74 6.51 -5.19
N LEU A 59 -5.73 7.09 -4.58
CA LEU A 59 -5.70 8.53 -4.35
C LEU A 59 -5.42 9.35 -5.60
N ASP A 60 -4.94 8.72 -6.67
CA ASP A 60 -4.75 9.43 -7.93
C ASP A 60 -6.02 9.48 -8.76
N GLY A 61 -7.09 8.79 -8.34
CA GLY A 61 -8.36 8.81 -9.06
C GLY A 61 -9.16 10.04 -8.70
N ILE A 62 -9.78 10.66 -9.73
CA ILE A 62 -10.58 11.85 -9.51
C ILE A 62 -11.79 11.56 -8.62
N GLU A 63 -12.27 10.33 -8.64
CA GLU A 63 -13.41 9.94 -7.82
C GLU A 63 -13.09 9.96 -6.35
N ASN A 64 -11.81 9.96 -5.99
CA ASN A 64 -11.36 9.98 -4.60
C ASN A 64 -10.70 11.30 -4.23
N GLU A 65 -10.97 12.34 -4.99
CA GLU A 65 -10.33 13.64 -4.76
C GLU A 65 -10.54 14.15 -3.34
N GLU A 66 -11.73 13.96 -2.80
CA GLU A 66 -12.01 14.41 -1.43
C GLU A 66 -11.18 13.68 -0.40
N LEU A 67 -10.82 12.45 -0.70
CA LEU A 67 -10.04 11.65 0.24
C LEU A 67 -8.56 12.01 0.25
N ARG A 68 -8.17 12.94 -0.61
CA ARG A 68 -6.81 13.50 -0.53
C ARG A 68 -6.67 14.44 0.66
N ASP A 69 -7.78 14.81 1.29
CA ASP A 69 -7.74 15.56 2.53
C ASP A 69 -7.47 14.56 3.67
N PRO A 70 -6.40 14.76 4.44
CA PRO A 70 -6.01 13.78 5.47
C PRO A 70 -7.12 13.46 6.46
N LYS A 71 -7.83 14.47 6.93
CA LYS A 71 -8.87 14.26 7.93
C LYS A 71 -10.05 13.49 7.34
N LYS A 72 -10.46 13.84 6.13
CA LYS A 72 -11.55 13.14 5.48
C LYS A 72 -11.19 11.69 5.18
N CYS A 73 -9.95 11.46 4.76
CA CYS A 73 -9.49 10.12 4.49
C CYS A 73 -9.53 9.27 5.76
N TYR A 74 -9.00 9.82 6.84
CA TYR A 74 -8.97 9.10 8.11
C TYR A 74 -10.39 8.78 8.58
N GLN A 75 -11.30 9.74 8.47
CA GLN A 75 -12.69 9.52 8.89
C GLN A 75 -13.38 8.48 8.02
N TYR A 76 -13.09 8.48 6.72
CA TYR A 76 -13.64 7.48 5.82
C TYR A 76 -13.20 6.08 6.22
N ILE A 77 -11.91 5.93 6.51
CA ILE A 77 -11.37 4.64 6.91
C ILE A 77 -12.01 4.16 8.21
N LYS A 78 -12.09 5.04 9.20
CA LYS A 78 -12.70 4.68 10.47
C LYS A 78 -14.17 4.29 10.28
N GLY A 79 -14.87 5.01 9.42
CA GLY A 79 -16.28 4.73 9.16
C GLY A 79 -16.49 3.41 8.44
N ALA A 80 -15.49 2.96 7.70
CA ALA A 80 -15.58 1.68 6.98
C ALA A 80 -15.30 0.49 7.90
N MET A 81 -14.68 0.72 9.05
CA MET A 81 -14.36 -0.34 10.00
C MET A 81 -15.53 -0.53 10.95
N LYS A 82 -16.42 -1.44 10.59
CA LYS A 82 -17.70 -1.58 11.29
C LYS A 82 -17.74 -2.66 12.35
N ASP A 83 -16.69 -3.46 12.46
CA ASP A 83 -16.63 -4.52 13.47
C ASP A 83 -15.20 -4.63 13.99
N ASP A 84 -14.98 -5.60 14.86
CA ASP A 84 -13.67 -5.79 15.48
C ASP A 84 -12.74 -6.71 14.69
N GLN A 85 -13.16 -7.12 13.52
CA GLN A 85 -12.34 -7.97 12.67
C GLN A 85 -11.13 -7.22 12.16
N ASN A 86 -10.17 -7.94 11.62
CA ASN A 86 -8.98 -7.33 11.07
C ASN A 86 -9.26 -6.78 9.68
N TYR A 87 -8.88 -5.53 9.46
CA TYR A 87 -9.08 -4.86 8.19
C TYR A 87 -7.75 -4.71 7.46
N TYR A 88 -7.82 -4.71 6.14
CA TYR A 88 -6.65 -4.50 5.28
C TYR A 88 -6.89 -3.24 4.47
N LEU A 89 -5.99 -2.29 4.59
CA LEU A 89 -6.13 -1.00 3.91
C LEU A 89 -5.09 -0.85 2.82
N PHE A 90 -5.55 -0.55 1.61
CA PHE A 90 -4.68 -0.30 0.46
C PHE A 90 -4.83 1.17 0.06
N LEU A 91 -3.76 1.94 0.21
CA LEU A 91 -3.73 3.34 -0.23
C LEU A 91 -2.79 3.45 -1.42
N ASP A 92 -3.34 3.67 -2.60
CA ASP A 92 -2.55 3.73 -3.81
C ASP A 92 -2.14 5.16 -4.12
N GLU A 93 -0.88 5.36 -4.51
CA GLU A 93 -0.31 6.66 -4.86
C GLU A 93 -0.51 7.68 -3.74
N VAL A 94 -0.03 7.33 -2.58
CA VAL A 94 -0.30 8.10 -1.36
C VAL A 94 0.30 9.49 -1.39
N GLN A 95 1.27 9.75 -2.26
CA GLN A 95 1.87 11.08 -2.38
C GLN A 95 0.88 12.13 -2.86
N PHE A 96 -0.27 11.71 -3.38
CA PHE A 96 -1.32 12.67 -3.76
C PHE A 96 -2.00 13.30 -2.56
N MET A 97 -1.81 12.73 -1.35
CA MET A 97 -2.39 13.30 -0.15
C MET A 97 -1.33 14.09 0.61
N PRO A 98 -1.54 15.41 0.81
CA PRO A 98 -0.61 16.19 1.62
C PRO A 98 -0.63 15.68 3.04
N ARG A 99 0.52 15.69 3.68
CA ARG A 99 0.66 15.24 5.07
C ARG A 99 0.15 13.80 5.27
N PHE A 100 0.37 12.94 4.27
CA PHE A 100 -0.07 11.54 4.39
C PHE A 100 0.59 10.85 5.58
N GLU A 101 1.77 11.31 5.99
CA GLU A 101 2.48 10.73 7.12
C GLU A 101 1.65 10.82 8.40
N GLU A 102 0.90 11.92 8.56
CA GLU A 102 0.08 12.08 9.76
C GLU A 102 -1.05 11.06 9.80
N VAL A 103 -1.64 10.79 8.64
CA VAL A 103 -2.69 9.78 8.56
C VAL A 103 -2.13 8.41 8.90
N LEU A 104 -0.99 8.07 8.29
CA LEU A 104 -0.39 6.77 8.51
C LEU A 104 0.02 6.57 9.97
N ASN A 105 0.57 7.61 10.60
CA ASN A 105 0.91 7.52 12.01
C ASN A 105 -0.32 7.31 12.88
N SER A 106 -1.42 7.94 12.53
CA SER A 106 -2.66 7.76 13.28
C SER A 106 -3.21 6.35 13.10
N LEU A 107 -3.09 5.80 11.90
CA LEU A 107 -3.55 4.44 11.64
C LEU A 107 -2.76 3.41 12.41
N LEU A 108 -1.49 3.68 12.69
CA LEU A 108 -0.67 2.76 13.48
C LEU A 108 -1.19 2.56 14.90
N ARG A 109 -2.01 3.46 15.38
CA ARG A 109 -2.60 3.33 16.71
C ARG A 109 -3.81 2.42 16.75
N ILE A 110 -4.29 2.02 15.57
CA ILE A 110 -5.44 1.14 15.47
C ILE A 110 -4.93 -0.29 15.39
N SER A 111 -5.37 -1.14 16.32
CA SER A 111 -4.79 -2.48 16.45
C SER A 111 -5.29 -3.47 15.41
N ASN A 112 -6.44 -3.23 14.81
CA ASN A 112 -7.05 -4.19 13.88
C ASN A 112 -7.05 -3.70 12.44
N ILE A 113 -5.99 -2.99 12.03
CA ILE A 113 -5.85 -2.59 10.64
C ILE A 113 -4.42 -2.86 10.18
N ASP A 114 -4.32 -3.41 8.98
CA ASP A 114 -3.05 -3.72 8.36
C ASP A 114 -2.91 -2.83 7.13
N VAL A 115 -1.89 -1.98 7.10
CA VAL A 115 -1.81 -0.88 6.14
C VAL A 115 -0.78 -1.13 5.06
N TYR A 116 -1.18 -0.93 3.81
CA TYR A 116 -0.33 -1.07 2.63
C TYR A 116 -0.46 0.20 1.79
N VAL A 117 0.65 0.84 1.48
CA VAL A 117 0.63 2.06 0.68
C VAL A 117 1.57 1.93 -0.50
N THR A 118 1.25 2.62 -1.58
CA THR A 118 2.16 2.69 -2.72
C THR A 118 2.50 4.14 -3.01
N GLY A 119 3.64 4.35 -3.66
CA GLY A 119 4.03 5.66 -4.11
C GLY A 119 5.08 5.56 -5.19
N SER A 120 5.17 6.59 -6.03
CA SER A 120 6.01 6.51 -7.21
C SER A 120 6.75 7.79 -7.57
N ASN A 121 6.53 8.91 -6.87
CA ASN A 121 7.25 10.13 -7.22
C ASN A 121 8.60 10.19 -6.50
N SER A 122 9.43 11.14 -6.92
CA SER A 122 10.79 11.24 -6.38
C SER A 122 10.81 11.48 -4.88
N LYS A 123 9.86 12.24 -4.37
CA LYS A 123 9.78 12.49 -2.93
C LYS A 123 9.52 11.19 -2.18
N PHE A 124 8.59 10.41 -2.69
CA PHE A 124 8.22 9.16 -2.03
C PHE A 124 9.33 8.13 -2.14
N LEU A 125 10.14 8.21 -3.18
CA LEU A 125 11.23 7.25 -3.38
C LEU A 125 12.50 7.65 -2.64
N SER A 126 12.50 8.82 -2.02
CA SER A 126 13.69 9.31 -1.30
C SER A 126 13.81 8.60 0.04
N SER A 127 14.99 8.73 0.64
CA SER A 127 15.24 8.16 1.95
C SER A 127 14.42 8.83 3.04
N ASP A 128 13.84 9.99 2.75
CA ASP A 128 13.07 10.71 3.75
C ASP A 128 11.86 9.91 4.22
N ILE A 129 11.22 9.21 3.30
CA ILE A 129 10.06 8.37 3.67
C ILE A 129 10.49 7.28 4.64
N VAL A 130 11.60 6.62 4.34
CA VAL A 130 12.10 5.56 5.20
C VAL A 130 12.45 6.12 6.57
N THR A 131 13.06 7.30 6.59
CA THR A 131 13.44 7.95 7.84
C THR A 131 12.20 8.29 8.67
N GLU A 132 11.17 8.83 8.01
CA GLU A 132 9.94 9.23 8.68
C GLU A 132 9.30 8.05 9.40
N PHE A 133 9.36 6.88 8.80
CA PHE A 133 8.71 5.70 9.36
C PHE A 133 9.70 4.68 9.91
N ARG A 134 10.89 5.13 10.32
CA ARG A 134 11.88 4.22 10.85
C ARG A 134 11.28 3.37 11.97
N GLY A 135 11.37 2.06 11.82
CA GLY A 135 10.81 1.14 12.80
C GLY A 135 9.31 0.94 12.70
N ARG A 136 8.65 1.69 11.83
CA ARG A 136 7.20 1.58 11.66
C ARG A 136 6.81 1.32 10.21
N GLY A 137 7.75 1.43 9.29
CA GLY A 137 7.52 1.17 7.88
C GLY A 137 8.37 0.02 7.40
N ASP A 138 7.86 -0.72 6.44
CA ASP A 138 8.52 -1.89 5.86
C ASP A 138 8.46 -1.75 4.35
N GLU A 139 9.56 -1.38 3.73
CA GLU A 139 9.58 -1.04 2.32
C GLU A 139 9.77 -2.25 1.41
N ILE A 140 8.98 -2.31 0.36
CA ILE A 140 9.13 -3.28 -0.72
C ILE A 140 9.31 -2.50 -2.00
N ARG A 141 10.49 -2.58 -2.58
CA ARG A 141 10.80 -1.84 -3.81
C ARG A 141 10.70 -2.77 -5.00
N ILE A 142 9.87 -2.41 -5.97
CA ILE A 142 9.64 -3.28 -7.11
C ILE A 142 10.11 -2.70 -8.46
N CYS A 143 10.85 -1.60 -8.42
CA CYS A 143 11.31 -0.99 -9.65
C CYS A 143 12.28 -1.87 -10.43
N LEU A 144 12.91 -2.82 -9.78
CA LEU A 144 13.87 -3.69 -10.46
C LEU A 144 13.22 -4.59 -11.50
N LEU A 145 11.95 -4.87 -11.34
CA LEU A 145 11.24 -5.69 -12.30
C LEU A 145 11.36 -5.11 -13.70
N TYR A 146 11.14 -3.82 -13.78
CA TYR A 146 11.20 -3.14 -15.05
C TYR A 146 12.61 -3.15 -15.62
N THR A 147 13.57 -2.87 -14.77
CA THR A 147 14.96 -2.80 -15.18
C THR A 147 15.42 -4.12 -15.78
N LEU A 148 15.02 -5.22 -15.17
CA LEU A 148 15.46 -6.52 -15.60
C LEU A 148 14.89 -6.91 -16.95
N THR A 149 13.71 -6.45 -17.27
CA THR A 149 13.11 -6.83 -18.53
C THR A 149 13.70 -6.10 -19.72
N LEU A 150 14.15 -4.89 -19.51
CA LEU A 150 14.67 -4.09 -20.60
C LEU A 150 16.05 -4.51 -21.07
N PRO A 151 17.00 -4.64 -20.19
CA PRO A 151 18.36 -4.94 -20.65
C PRO A 151 18.51 -6.32 -21.22
N THR A 152 17.73 -7.25 -20.75
CA THR A 152 17.88 -8.61 -21.24
C THR A 152 17.49 -8.76 -22.68
N ASN A 153 16.84 -7.79 -23.22
CA ASN A 153 16.42 -7.84 -24.60
C ASN A 153 17.51 -7.41 -25.55
N SER A 154 18.50 -6.86 -25.03
CA SER A 154 19.57 -6.38 -25.88
C SER A 154 20.63 -7.41 -25.99
#